data_707954d5ee41b086e6a1b98c23e22a7f
#
_entry.id   707954d5ee41b086e6a1b98c23e22a7f
#
_cell.length_a   1.000
_cell.length_b   1.000
_cell.length_c   1.000
_cell.angle_alpha   90.00
_cell.angle_beta   90.00
_cell.angle_gamma   90.00
#
_symmetry.space_group_name_H-M   'P 1'
#
loop_
_entity.id
_entity.type
_entity.pdbx_description
1 polymer ?
#
loop_
_entity_poly.entity_id
_entity_poly.type
_entity_poly.pdbx_seq_one_letter_code
_entity_poly.pdbx_strand_id
1 'polypeptide(L)'
;MIDIPFTLDQLRILKAIAAEGSFKRAADSLYVSQPAVSLQVQHLERQLDVPLFDRGGRRAQLTEAGRLLLSYGDRILNLCQETCRAVEDLQNLNGGTLIVGASQTTGTYLMPRMIGMFRKRYPDVSVQLHVHSTRRTAWSVANGQVDLAIIGGEVPAELQDLLTITPYAEDELALVIPSSHPLANLGTLPREELYRLKFITLDSQSTIRKVIDQVLGKNGVDLRQLSIEMELNSIEAIKNAVQAGLGAAFLSLTAIEKELQMGVIQRVAIEGIEIKRMLCQIRNPNRYLSKATEAFCGEILPMFKDKSLP
;
A
#
# COMPACT_ATOMS: atom_id res chain seq x y z
N MET A 1 -37.80 1.67 15.16
CA MET A 1 -37.06 1.09 14.00
C MET A 1 -36.32 2.24 13.38
N ILE A 2 -34.99 2.15 13.25
CA ILE A 2 -34.21 3.22 12.57
C ILE A 2 -34.53 3.07 11.08
N ASP A 3 -35.21 4.04 10.52
CA ASP A 3 -35.46 4.09 9.07
C ASP A 3 -34.17 4.51 8.39
N ILE A 4 -33.62 3.65 7.52
CA ILE A 4 -32.37 3.94 6.81
C ILE A 4 -32.72 4.70 5.53
N PRO A 5 -32.35 5.99 5.42
CA PRO A 5 -32.80 6.85 4.33
C PRO A 5 -31.95 6.67 3.05
N PHE A 6 -31.40 5.47 2.79
CA PHE A 6 -30.64 5.17 1.57
C PHE A 6 -30.60 3.67 1.28
N THR A 7 -30.29 3.31 0.04
CA THR A 7 -30.12 1.94 -0.41
C THR A 7 -28.65 1.63 -0.73
N LEU A 8 -28.30 0.33 -0.79
CA LEU A 8 -26.95 -0.11 -1.21
C LEU A 8 -26.64 0.34 -2.65
N ASP A 9 -27.62 0.36 -3.54
CA ASP A 9 -27.42 0.83 -4.92
C ASP A 9 -27.13 2.33 -4.98
N GLN A 10 -27.76 3.14 -4.14
CA GLN A 10 -27.42 4.56 -4.02
C GLN A 10 -25.99 4.78 -3.53
N LEU A 11 -25.49 3.96 -2.57
CA LEU A 11 -24.10 4.00 -2.13
C LEU A 11 -23.14 3.58 -3.27
N ARG A 12 -23.49 2.56 -4.06
CA ARG A 12 -22.70 2.15 -5.25
C ARG A 12 -22.62 3.27 -6.29
N ILE A 13 -23.71 3.96 -6.54
CA ILE A 13 -23.79 5.09 -7.46
C ILE A 13 -22.92 6.24 -6.96
N LEU A 14 -23.01 6.62 -5.67
CA LEU A 14 -22.18 7.64 -5.06
C LEU A 14 -20.68 7.33 -5.23
N LYS A 15 -20.29 6.08 -4.94
CA LYS A 15 -18.92 5.59 -5.11
C LYS A 15 -18.44 5.66 -6.56
N ALA A 16 -19.27 5.24 -7.51
CA ALA A 16 -18.93 5.28 -8.94
C ALA A 16 -18.72 6.72 -9.43
N ILE A 17 -19.60 7.66 -9.05
CA ILE A 17 -19.46 9.07 -9.43
C ILE A 17 -18.20 9.68 -8.83
N ALA A 18 -17.89 9.37 -7.58
CA ALA A 18 -16.68 9.86 -6.90
C ALA A 18 -15.40 9.34 -7.57
N ALA A 19 -15.38 8.06 -7.97
CA ALA A 19 -14.24 7.45 -8.66
C ALA A 19 -14.04 8.02 -10.07
N GLU A 20 -15.11 8.17 -10.83
CA GLU A 20 -15.08 8.62 -12.21
C GLU A 20 -15.01 10.17 -12.35
N GLY A 21 -15.39 10.91 -11.31
CA GLY A 21 -15.50 12.36 -11.34
C GLY A 21 -16.54 12.89 -12.36
N SER A 22 -17.49 12.02 -12.79
CA SER A 22 -18.47 12.33 -13.82
C SER A 22 -19.70 11.44 -13.71
N PHE A 23 -20.90 12.04 -13.70
CA PHE A 23 -22.17 11.31 -13.72
C PHE A 23 -22.32 10.42 -14.96
N LYS A 24 -21.88 10.92 -16.13
CA LYS A 24 -21.95 10.14 -17.38
C LYS A 24 -21.05 8.92 -17.31
N ARG A 25 -19.77 9.08 -16.96
CA ARG A 25 -18.82 7.94 -16.87
C ARG A 25 -19.25 6.93 -15.81
N ALA A 26 -19.78 7.39 -14.67
CA ALA A 26 -20.34 6.52 -13.65
C ALA A 26 -21.53 5.72 -14.17
N ALA A 27 -22.42 6.34 -14.96
CA ALA A 27 -23.53 5.64 -15.59
C ALA A 27 -23.05 4.58 -16.59
N ASP A 28 -22.06 4.92 -17.42
CA ASP A 28 -21.42 3.99 -18.36
C ASP A 28 -20.78 2.80 -17.62
N SER A 29 -20.05 3.05 -16.52
CA SER A 29 -19.39 1.99 -15.72
C SER A 29 -20.38 1.09 -14.96
N LEU A 30 -21.58 1.60 -14.65
CA LEU A 30 -22.66 0.85 -14.00
C LEU A 30 -23.65 0.23 -14.98
N TYR A 31 -23.47 0.42 -16.29
CA TYR A 31 -24.37 -0.03 -17.35
C TYR A 31 -25.81 0.47 -17.19
N VAL A 32 -25.97 1.72 -16.79
CA VAL A 32 -27.28 2.38 -16.64
C VAL A 32 -27.29 3.73 -17.37
N SER A 33 -28.48 4.35 -17.50
CA SER A 33 -28.58 5.68 -18.12
C SER A 33 -28.15 6.79 -17.14
N GLN A 34 -27.53 7.85 -17.67
CA GLN A 34 -27.13 9.00 -16.85
C GLN A 34 -28.34 9.70 -16.16
N PRO A 35 -29.53 9.82 -16.76
CA PRO A 35 -30.71 10.30 -16.05
C PRO A 35 -31.07 9.46 -14.84
N ALA A 36 -30.93 8.11 -14.91
CA ALA A 36 -31.21 7.22 -13.77
C ALA A 36 -30.22 7.48 -12.62
N VAL A 37 -28.92 7.61 -12.92
CA VAL A 37 -27.89 7.96 -11.93
C VAL A 37 -28.21 9.31 -11.27
N SER A 38 -28.55 10.32 -12.07
CA SER A 38 -28.88 11.65 -11.55
C SER A 38 -30.12 11.64 -10.65
N LEU A 39 -31.17 10.89 -11.03
CA LEU A 39 -32.38 10.75 -10.23
C LEU A 39 -32.10 10.06 -8.89
N GLN A 40 -31.28 9.01 -8.87
CA GLN A 40 -30.92 8.31 -7.63
C GLN A 40 -30.15 9.22 -6.67
N VAL A 41 -29.21 10.02 -7.19
CA VAL A 41 -28.48 11.01 -6.37
C VAL A 41 -29.43 12.08 -5.82
N GLN A 42 -30.34 12.63 -6.65
CA GLN A 42 -31.33 13.62 -6.20
C GLN A 42 -32.28 13.05 -5.12
N HIS A 43 -32.65 11.76 -5.23
CA HIS A 43 -33.44 11.08 -4.21
C HIS A 43 -32.66 10.96 -2.91
N LEU A 44 -31.40 10.54 -2.99
CA LEU A 44 -30.51 10.39 -1.83
C LEU A 44 -30.27 11.75 -1.12
N GLU A 45 -30.00 12.83 -1.88
CA GLU A 45 -29.85 14.18 -1.35
C GLU A 45 -31.13 14.68 -0.67
N ARG A 46 -32.31 14.39 -1.23
CA ARG A 46 -33.60 14.75 -0.61
C ARG A 46 -33.88 13.96 0.67
N GLN A 47 -33.54 12.66 0.70
CA GLN A 47 -33.75 11.82 1.87
C GLN A 47 -32.82 12.22 3.04
N LEU A 48 -31.62 12.69 2.74
CA LEU A 48 -30.65 13.14 3.71
C LEU A 48 -30.76 14.65 4.00
N ASP A 49 -31.59 15.39 3.25
CA ASP A 49 -31.74 16.86 3.30
C ASP A 49 -30.41 17.62 3.21
N VAL A 50 -29.45 17.10 2.40
CA VAL A 50 -28.14 17.72 2.21
C VAL A 50 -27.60 17.43 0.82
N PRO A 51 -26.96 18.41 0.13
CA PRO A 51 -26.30 18.16 -1.15
C PRO A 51 -25.03 17.33 -0.93
N LEU A 52 -24.83 16.31 -1.78
CA LEU A 52 -23.67 15.43 -1.76
C LEU A 52 -22.63 15.80 -2.80
N PHE A 53 -23.04 16.53 -3.84
CA PHE A 53 -22.16 17.02 -4.90
C PHE A 53 -22.27 18.53 -5.06
N ASP A 54 -21.14 19.17 -5.37
CA ASP A 54 -21.10 20.60 -5.75
C ASP A 54 -21.70 20.78 -7.14
N ARG A 55 -22.61 21.74 -7.30
CA ARG A 55 -23.33 22.01 -8.56
C ARG A 55 -22.60 22.96 -9.51
N GLY A 56 -21.45 23.54 -9.11
CA GLY A 56 -20.80 24.65 -9.83
C GLY A 56 -19.62 24.29 -10.72
N GLY A 57 -19.20 23.02 -10.81
CA GLY A 57 -17.98 22.62 -11.47
C GLY A 57 -18.14 21.76 -12.71
N ARG A 58 -17.10 21.75 -13.60
CA ARG A 58 -17.03 20.81 -14.75
C ARG A 58 -16.84 19.34 -14.34
N ARG A 59 -16.40 19.08 -13.10
CA ARG A 59 -16.24 17.74 -12.53
C ARG A 59 -17.20 17.56 -11.36
N ALA A 60 -17.73 16.36 -11.19
CA ALA A 60 -18.50 16.01 -10.02
C ALA A 60 -17.59 16.00 -8.80
N GLN A 61 -17.68 17.02 -7.96
CA GLN A 61 -16.92 17.12 -6.70
C GLN A 61 -17.86 16.83 -5.53
N LEU A 62 -17.38 16.04 -4.57
CA LEU A 62 -18.15 15.78 -3.36
C LEU A 62 -18.12 16.97 -2.40
N THR A 63 -19.26 17.28 -1.81
CA THR A 63 -19.36 18.14 -0.63
C THR A 63 -18.71 17.43 0.59
N GLU A 64 -18.65 18.11 1.74
CA GLU A 64 -18.22 17.48 2.99
C GLU A 64 -19.15 16.32 3.39
N ALA A 65 -20.47 16.53 3.28
CA ALA A 65 -21.45 15.47 3.50
C ALA A 65 -21.30 14.30 2.54
N GLY A 66 -21.02 14.59 1.24
CA GLY A 66 -20.74 13.57 0.25
C GLY A 66 -19.50 12.74 0.57
N ARG A 67 -18.42 13.38 1.02
CA ARG A 67 -17.19 12.66 1.46
C ARG A 67 -17.44 11.79 2.70
N LEU A 68 -18.20 12.32 3.67
CA LEU A 68 -18.59 11.57 4.86
C LEU A 68 -19.41 10.34 4.49
N LEU A 69 -20.47 10.51 3.70
CA LEU A 69 -21.33 9.41 3.26
C LEU A 69 -20.56 8.39 2.43
N LEU A 70 -19.65 8.81 1.54
CA LEU A 70 -18.81 7.90 0.77
C LEU A 70 -17.92 7.05 1.68
N SER A 71 -17.32 7.67 2.70
CA SER A 71 -16.46 6.95 3.67
C SER A 71 -17.21 5.85 4.41
N TYR A 72 -18.41 6.13 4.92
CA TYR A 72 -19.26 5.12 5.57
C TYR A 72 -19.87 4.15 4.56
N GLY A 73 -20.28 4.64 3.39
CA GLY A 73 -20.83 3.83 2.30
C GLY A 73 -19.86 2.76 1.81
N ASP A 74 -18.59 3.11 1.66
CA ASP A 74 -17.53 2.13 1.33
C ASP A 74 -17.42 1.04 2.39
N ARG A 75 -17.49 1.37 3.67
CA ARG A 75 -17.44 0.39 4.76
C ARG A 75 -18.66 -0.54 4.74
N ILE A 76 -19.85 0.00 4.50
CA ILE A 76 -21.10 -0.78 4.39
C ILE A 76 -21.01 -1.73 3.20
N LEU A 77 -20.62 -1.25 2.02
CA LEU A 77 -20.49 -2.06 0.81
C LEU A 77 -19.44 -3.17 0.98
N ASN A 78 -18.30 -2.86 1.61
CA ASN A 78 -17.27 -3.86 1.90
C ASN A 78 -17.78 -4.92 2.91
N LEU A 79 -18.56 -4.51 3.92
CA LEU A 79 -19.17 -5.46 4.88
C LEU A 79 -20.17 -6.39 4.18
N CYS A 80 -20.98 -5.86 3.26
CA CYS A 80 -21.88 -6.71 2.45
C CYS A 80 -21.10 -7.73 1.61
N GLN A 81 -20.02 -7.31 0.94
CA GLN A 81 -19.15 -8.22 0.18
C GLN A 81 -18.50 -9.27 1.07
N GLU A 82 -18.03 -8.89 2.25
CA GLU A 82 -17.48 -9.82 3.24
C GLU A 82 -18.52 -10.82 3.70
N THR A 83 -19.74 -10.39 3.96
CA THR A 83 -20.84 -11.28 4.34
C THR A 83 -21.11 -12.32 3.26
N CYS A 84 -21.16 -11.91 1.98
CA CYS A 84 -21.31 -12.85 0.87
C CYS A 84 -20.17 -13.88 0.83
N ARG A 85 -18.91 -13.42 0.96
CA ARG A 85 -17.73 -14.31 1.01
C ARG A 85 -17.79 -15.26 2.21
N ALA A 86 -18.18 -14.78 3.38
CA ALA A 86 -18.30 -15.63 4.57
C ALA A 86 -19.33 -16.74 4.38
N VAL A 87 -20.46 -16.45 3.71
CA VAL A 87 -21.48 -17.46 3.37
C VAL A 87 -20.95 -18.45 2.33
N GLU A 88 -20.23 -17.97 1.31
CA GLU A 88 -19.57 -18.82 0.31
C GLU A 88 -18.54 -19.77 0.93
N ASP A 89 -17.74 -19.30 1.89
CA ASP A 89 -16.76 -20.13 2.62
C ASP A 89 -17.40 -21.26 3.43
N LEU A 90 -18.65 -21.10 3.87
CA LEU A 90 -19.40 -22.19 4.54
C LEU A 90 -19.80 -23.30 3.55
N GLN A 91 -20.03 -22.95 2.29
CA GLN A 91 -20.46 -23.86 1.23
C GLN A 91 -19.26 -24.54 0.53
N ASN A 92 -18.14 -23.82 0.36
CA ASN A 92 -16.96 -24.27 -0.36
C ASN A 92 -15.81 -24.59 0.61
N LEU A 93 -15.56 -25.88 0.80
CA LEU A 93 -14.49 -26.33 1.72
C LEU A 93 -13.07 -26.02 1.22
N ASN A 94 -12.87 -25.87 -0.10
CA ASN A 94 -11.53 -25.76 -0.72
C ASN A 94 -11.37 -24.51 -1.63
N GLY A 95 -12.40 -23.68 -1.78
CA GLY A 95 -12.37 -22.48 -2.61
C GLY A 95 -12.31 -21.20 -1.78
N GLY A 96 -12.69 -20.08 -2.39
CA GLY A 96 -12.80 -18.77 -1.74
C GLY A 96 -11.86 -17.75 -2.35
N THR A 97 -11.82 -16.57 -1.74
CA THR A 97 -10.98 -15.45 -2.20
C THR A 97 -10.11 -14.95 -1.06
N LEU A 98 -8.82 -14.79 -1.35
CA LEU A 98 -7.85 -14.12 -0.50
C LEU A 98 -7.51 -12.76 -1.11
N ILE A 99 -7.79 -11.67 -0.39
CA ILE A 99 -7.43 -10.32 -0.84
C ILE A 99 -6.33 -9.77 0.07
N VAL A 100 -5.13 -9.65 -0.48
CA VAL A 100 -3.95 -9.22 0.28
C VAL A 100 -3.58 -7.80 -0.09
N GLY A 101 -3.31 -6.98 0.92
CA GLY A 101 -2.71 -5.66 0.77
C GLY A 101 -1.20 -5.69 0.98
N ALA A 102 -0.49 -4.77 0.34
CA ALA A 102 0.93 -4.60 0.57
C ALA A 102 1.39 -3.16 0.32
N SER A 103 2.44 -2.73 1.03
CA SER A 103 3.18 -1.52 0.65
C SER A 103 4.06 -1.79 -0.57
N GLN A 104 4.56 -0.75 -1.23
CA GLN A 104 5.26 -0.88 -2.51
C GLN A 104 6.38 -1.93 -2.50
N THR A 105 7.32 -1.87 -1.55
CA THR A 105 8.42 -2.85 -1.47
C THR A 105 7.90 -4.26 -1.27
N THR A 106 7.05 -4.45 -0.26
CA THR A 106 6.52 -5.78 0.07
C THR A 106 5.65 -6.34 -1.05
N GLY A 107 4.83 -5.49 -1.69
CA GLY A 107 3.93 -5.87 -2.77
C GLY A 107 4.64 -6.24 -4.06
N THR A 108 5.75 -5.56 -4.38
CA THR A 108 6.48 -5.80 -5.61
C THR A 108 7.44 -6.99 -5.48
N TYR A 109 8.13 -7.14 -4.34
CA TYR A 109 9.26 -8.08 -4.26
C TYR A 109 8.98 -9.29 -3.36
N LEU A 110 8.16 -9.15 -2.32
CA LEU A 110 7.90 -10.21 -1.35
C LEU A 110 6.62 -10.98 -1.63
N MET A 111 5.49 -10.27 -1.79
CA MET A 111 4.16 -10.88 -1.94
C MET A 111 4.02 -11.83 -3.13
N PRO A 112 4.60 -11.57 -4.33
CA PRO A 112 4.47 -12.51 -5.45
C PRO A 112 5.05 -13.89 -5.15
N ARG A 113 6.16 -13.97 -4.39
CA ARG A 113 6.78 -15.25 -3.97
C ARG A 113 5.85 -16.00 -3.01
N MET A 114 5.28 -15.31 -2.03
CA MET A 114 4.34 -15.89 -1.06
C MET A 114 3.06 -16.37 -1.74
N ILE A 115 2.48 -15.54 -2.61
CA ILE A 115 1.27 -15.88 -3.38
C ILE A 115 1.53 -17.07 -4.29
N GLY A 116 2.70 -17.13 -4.93
CA GLY A 116 3.09 -18.26 -5.78
C GLY A 116 3.13 -19.59 -4.99
N MET A 117 3.66 -19.57 -3.77
CA MET A 117 3.66 -20.74 -2.89
C MET A 117 2.25 -21.10 -2.41
N PHE A 118 1.46 -20.08 -2.03
CA PHE A 118 0.08 -20.29 -1.60
C PHE A 118 -0.77 -20.93 -2.70
N ARG A 119 -0.71 -20.40 -3.93
CA ARG A 119 -1.48 -20.94 -5.06
C ARG A 119 -1.08 -22.36 -5.47
N LYS A 120 0.17 -22.76 -5.26
CA LYS A 120 0.58 -24.18 -5.47
C LYS A 120 -0.12 -25.12 -4.48
N ARG A 121 -0.36 -24.67 -3.25
CA ARG A 121 -0.99 -25.49 -2.20
C ARG A 121 -2.51 -25.39 -2.22
N TYR A 122 -3.04 -24.24 -2.65
CA TYR A 122 -4.47 -23.94 -2.69
C TYR A 122 -4.85 -23.42 -4.08
N PRO A 123 -4.85 -24.30 -5.12
CA PRO A 123 -5.06 -23.90 -6.52
C PRO A 123 -6.45 -23.30 -6.80
N ASP A 124 -7.45 -23.72 -6.02
CA ASP A 124 -8.85 -23.29 -6.19
C ASP A 124 -9.16 -21.95 -5.50
N VAL A 125 -8.23 -21.40 -4.71
CA VAL A 125 -8.38 -20.10 -4.06
C VAL A 125 -8.01 -18.98 -5.04
N SER A 126 -8.93 -18.07 -5.26
CA SER A 126 -8.67 -16.81 -5.99
C SER A 126 -7.84 -15.87 -5.11
N VAL A 127 -6.76 -15.32 -5.66
CA VAL A 127 -5.89 -14.38 -4.91
C VAL A 127 -5.84 -13.04 -5.63
N GLN A 128 -6.10 -11.97 -4.88
CA GLN A 128 -5.95 -10.59 -5.33
C GLN A 128 -4.89 -9.89 -4.49
N LEU A 129 -3.99 -9.14 -5.13
CA LEU A 129 -2.96 -8.34 -4.48
C LEU A 129 -3.18 -6.86 -4.78
N HIS A 130 -3.37 -6.07 -3.72
CA HIS A 130 -3.51 -4.63 -3.78
C HIS A 130 -2.24 -3.95 -3.26
N VAL A 131 -1.53 -3.23 -4.13
CA VAL A 131 -0.28 -2.54 -3.77
C VAL A 131 -0.50 -1.03 -3.74
N HIS A 132 -0.26 -0.42 -2.58
CA HIS A 132 -0.45 1.01 -2.37
C HIS A 132 0.62 1.57 -1.41
N SER A 133 0.54 2.86 -1.07
CA SER A 133 1.33 3.43 0.03
C SER A 133 0.92 2.78 1.37
N THR A 134 1.83 2.75 2.35
CA THR A 134 1.56 2.21 3.70
C THR A 134 0.26 2.76 4.29
N ARG A 135 0.06 4.09 4.22
CA ARG A 135 -1.15 4.75 4.72
C ARG A 135 -2.41 4.22 4.05
N ARG A 136 -2.43 4.17 2.71
CA ARG A 136 -3.59 3.69 1.94
C ARG A 136 -3.86 2.21 2.18
N THR A 137 -2.81 1.40 2.28
CA THR A 137 -2.92 -0.04 2.60
C THR A 137 -3.53 -0.25 3.98
N ALA A 138 -3.10 0.51 5.00
CA ALA A 138 -3.67 0.43 6.34
C ALA A 138 -5.16 0.79 6.35
N TRP A 139 -5.57 1.85 5.64
CA TRP A 139 -6.97 2.19 5.47
C TRP A 139 -7.76 1.11 4.72
N SER A 140 -7.16 0.46 3.72
CA SER A 140 -7.82 -0.65 3.00
C SER A 140 -8.11 -1.84 3.92
N VAL A 141 -7.20 -2.16 4.86
CA VAL A 141 -7.43 -3.18 5.89
C VAL A 141 -8.53 -2.74 6.86
N ALA A 142 -8.43 -1.51 7.39
CA ALA A 142 -9.41 -0.98 8.34
C ALA A 142 -10.84 -0.99 7.78
N ASN A 143 -10.99 -0.67 6.49
CA ASN A 143 -12.27 -0.62 5.80
C ASN A 143 -12.71 -1.97 5.19
N GLY A 144 -11.92 -3.05 5.35
CA GLY A 144 -12.25 -4.39 4.84
C GLY A 144 -12.19 -4.53 3.32
N GLN A 145 -11.41 -3.68 2.63
CA GLN A 145 -11.11 -3.83 1.21
C GLN A 145 -10.08 -4.93 0.95
N VAL A 146 -9.24 -5.23 1.94
CA VAL A 146 -8.29 -6.34 1.95
C VAL A 146 -8.39 -7.08 3.28
N ASP A 147 -8.10 -8.37 3.29
CA ASP A 147 -8.25 -9.25 4.45
C ASP A 147 -7.08 -9.07 5.44
N LEU A 148 -5.88 -8.93 4.91
CA LEU A 148 -4.65 -8.64 5.66
C LEU A 148 -3.68 -7.86 4.77
N ALA A 149 -2.66 -7.28 5.39
CA ALA A 149 -1.57 -6.69 4.60
C ALA A 149 -0.21 -6.84 5.28
N ILE A 150 0.86 -6.79 4.45
CA ILE A 150 2.25 -6.64 4.90
C ILE A 150 2.73 -5.25 4.49
N ILE A 151 3.09 -4.45 5.48
CA ILE A 151 3.53 -3.07 5.27
C ILE A 151 4.89 -2.80 5.89
N GLY A 152 5.64 -1.88 5.31
CA GLY A 152 6.88 -1.34 5.90
C GLY A 152 6.67 0.11 6.30
N GLY A 153 6.82 0.41 7.58
CA GLY A 153 6.61 1.72 8.16
C GLY A 153 5.41 1.77 9.10
N GLU A 154 5.17 2.93 9.68
CA GLU A 154 4.18 3.11 10.75
C GLU A 154 2.74 3.12 10.21
N VAL A 155 1.86 2.45 10.95
CA VAL A 155 0.41 2.56 10.78
C VAL A 155 -0.03 3.94 11.25
N PRO A 156 -0.90 4.65 10.51
CA PRO A 156 -1.47 5.92 10.96
C PRO A 156 -2.03 5.83 12.38
N ALA A 157 -1.77 6.85 13.21
CA ALA A 157 -2.16 6.86 14.63
C ALA A 157 -3.66 6.59 14.82
N GLU A 158 -4.48 7.15 13.93
CA GLU A 158 -5.94 6.99 13.93
C GLU A 158 -6.44 5.56 13.66
N LEU A 159 -5.55 4.65 13.21
CA LEU A 159 -5.87 3.26 12.92
C LEU A 159 -5.22 2.25 13.87
N GLN A 160 -4.35 2.69 14.77
CA GLN A 160 -3.59 1.78 15.65
C GLN A 160 -4.50 0.96 16.57
N ASP A 161 -5.57 1.58 17.10
CA ASP A 161 -6.54 0.90 17.95
C ASP A 161 -7.55 0.02 17.18
N LEU A 162 -7.64 0.21 15.86
CA LEU A 162 -8.56 -0.54 14.99
C LEU A 162 -7.91 -1.79 14.39
N LEU A 163 -6.58 -1.84 14.34
CA LEU A 163 -5.85 -2.88 13.64
C LEU A 163 -4.96 -3.67 14.60
N THR A 164 -4.92 -4.98 14.43
CA THR A 164 -3.86 -5.80 15.01
C THR A 164 -2.61 -5.62 14.16
N ILE A 165 -1.54 -5.16 14.81
CA ILE A 165 -0.23 -4.91 14.17
C ILE A 165 0.75 -5.91 14.77
N THR A 166 1.25 -6.83 13.95
CA THR A 166 2.19 -7.86 14.38
C THR A 166 3.52 -7.65 13.65
N PRO A 167 4.66 -7.51 14.36
CA PRO A 167 5.98 -7.50 13.73
C PRO A 167 6.17 -8.77 12.88
N TYR A 168 6.69 -8.58 11.67
CA TYR A 168 6.81 -9.68 10.70
C TYR A 168 8.25 -10.03 10.36
N ALA A 169 9.00 -9.09 9.78
CA ALA A 169 10.40 -9.27 9.40
C ALA A 169 11.14 -7.95 9.42
N GLU A 170 12.44 -8.00 9.62
CA GLU A 170 13.31 -6.84 9.48
C GLU A 170 13.70 -6.63 8.01
N ASP A 171 13.69 -5.39 7.53
CA ASP A 171 14.07 -4.99 6.18
C ASP A 171 15.18 -3.93 6.29
N GLU A 172 16.33 -4.22 5.69
CA GLU A 172 17.46 -3.28 5.65
C GLU A 172 17.34 -2.36 4.44
N LEU A 173 17.57 -1.07 4.67
CA LEU A 173 17.65 -0.03 3.65
C LEU A 173 19.12 0.33 3.42
N ALA A 174 19.72 -0.25 2.40
CA ALA A 174 21.13 -0.10 2.09
C ALA A 174 21.39 1.11 1.18
N LEU A 175 22.53 1.79 1.38
CA LEU A 175 23.05 2.72 0.41
C LEU A 175 23.56 1.94 -0.81
N VAL A 176 23.09 2.32 -1.99
CA VAL A 176 23.54 1.75 -3.27
C VAL A 176 24.02 2.82 -4.23
N ILE A 177 25.05 2.47 -4.97
CA ILE A 177 25.67 3.30 -5.99
C ILE A 177 25.89 2.47 -7.27
N PRO A 178 26.09 3.11 -8.43
CA PRO A 178 26.49 2.40 -9.64
C PRO A 178 27.78 1.62 -9.42
N SER A 179 27.93 0.44 -10.02
CA SER A 179 29.16 -0.35 -9.91
C SER A 179 30.38 0.37 -10.51
N SER A 180 30.14 1.29 -11.44
CA SER A 180 31.19 2.14 -12.04
C SER A 180 31.61 3.33 -11.15
N HIS A 181 30.93 3.58 -10.04
CA HIS A 181 31.23 4.73 -9.18
C HIS A 181 32.58 4.55 -8.47
N PRO A 182 33.43 5.60 -8.35
CA PRO A 182 34.74 5.49 -7.71
C PRO A 182 34.73 4.92 -6.29
N LEU A 183 33.65 5.15 -5.55
CA LEU A 183 33.47 4.66 -4.18
C LEU A 183 32.93 3.21 -4.09
N ALA A 184 32.62 2.58 -5.23
CA ALA A 184 32.00 1.24 -5.24
C ALA A 184 32.85 0.15 -4.57
N ASN A 185 34.18 0.30 -4.64
CA ASN A 185 35.13 -0.69 -4.12
C ASN A 185 35.57 -0.43 -2.67
N LEU A 186 35.08 0.63 -2.03
CA LEU A 186 35.50 0.96 -0.65
C LEU A 186 34.83 0.10 0.43
N GLY A 187 33.74 -0.59 0.08
CA GLY A 187 32.98 -1.44 1.01
C GLY A 187 32.28 -0.64 2.13
N THR A 188 32.98 0.26 2.79
CA THR A 188 32.45 1.13 3.87
C THR A 188 32.86 2.58 3.62
N LEU A 189 31.95 3.51 3.78
CA LEU A 189 32.17 4.95 3.64
C LEU A 189 32.10 5.65 5.01
N PRO A 190 32.99 6.62 5.29
CA PRO A 190 32.75 7.60 6.31
C PRO A 190 31.45 8.38 6.03
N ARG A 191 30.71 8.76 7.07
CA ARG A 191 29.44 9.47 6.90
C ARG A 191 29.58 10.81 6.17
N GLU A 192 30.75 11.45 6.25
CA GLU A 192 31.07 12.72 5.58
C GLU A 192 31.07 12.58 4.05
N GLU A 193 31.34 11.39 3.52
CA GLU A 193 31.28 11.12 2.07
C GLU A 193 29.84 11.17 1.53
N LEU A 194 28.82 11.04 2.39
CA LEU A 194 27.42 11.22 1.98
C LEU A 194 27.17 12.60 1.38
N TYR A 195 27.84 13.64 1.85
CA TYR A 195 27.67 15.00 1.33
C TYR A 195 28.25 15.22 -0.07
N ARG A 196 29.07 14.27 -0.56
CA ARG A 196 29.65 14.29 -1.91
C ARG A 196 28.81 13.50 -2.91
N LEU A 197 27.87 12.70 -2.43
CA LEU A 197 27.00 11.92 -3.28
C LEU A 197 25.80 12.74 -3.75
N LYS A 198 25.37 12.49 -4.98
CA LYS A 198 24.10 12.96 -5.52
C LYS A 198 23.04 11.90 -5.27
N PHE A 199 21.98 12.25 -4.59
CA PHE A 199 20.96 11.29 -4.20
C PHE A 199 19.75 11.33 -5.11
N ILE A 200 19.25 10.13 -5.41
CA ILE A 200 17.95 9.88 -6.00
C ILE A 200 17.06 9.32 -4.90
N THR A 201 15.94 9.97 -4.60
CA THR A 201 15.14 9.61 -3.43
C THR A 201 13.67 9.40 -3.78
N LEU A 202 12.92 8.75 -2.88
CA LEU A 202 11.47 8.79 -2.87
C LEU A 202 10.98 10.16 -2.38
N ASP A 203 9.73 10.50 -2.70
CA ASP A 203 9.08 11.72 -2.21
C ASP A 203 9.03 11.76 -0.67
N SER A 204 8.89 12.96 -0.11
CA SER A 204 8.92 13.22 1.34
C SER A 204 7.76 12.58 2.11
N GLN A 205 6.68 12.16 1.45
CA GLN A 205 5.56 11.45 2.08
C GLN A 205 5.82 9.95 2.20
N SER A 206 6.84 9.43 1.50
CA SER A 206 7.23 8.03 1.56
C SER A 206 7.66 7.63 2.98
N THR A 207 7.12 6.53 3.49
CA THR A 207 7.54 5.96 4.78
C THR A 207 8.99 5.49 4.76
N ILE A 208 9.50 5.04 3.61
CA ILE A 208 10.92 4.68 3.43
C ILE A 208 11.78 5.93 3.63
N ARG A 209 11.46 7.03 2.94
CA ARG A 209 12.21 8.28 3.05
C ARG A 209 12.22 8.79 4.50
N LYS A 210 11.09 8.75 5.19
CA LYS A 210 11.01 9.17 6.60
C LYS A 210 11.91 8.34 7.52
N VAL A 211 11.96 7.02 7.34
CA VAL A 211 12.85 6.14 8.11
C VAL A 211 14.31 6.47 7.84
N ILE A 212 14.69 6.65 6.57
CA ILE A 212 16.06 7.01 6.19
C ILE A 212 16.45 8.34 6.82
N ASP A 213 15.65 9.38 6.64
CA ASP A 213 15.91 10.72 7.16
C ASP A 213 16.00 10.71 8.69
N GLN A 214 15.14 9.96 9.38
CA GLN A 214 15.16 9.83 10.83
C GLN A 214 16.44 9.14 11.33
N VAL A 215 16.88 8.06 10.70
CA VAL A 215 18.08 7.32 11.12
C VAL A 215 19.33 8.14 10.82
N LEU A 216 19.45 8.73 9.63
CA LEU A 216 20.58 9.59 9.27
C LEU A 216 20.68 10.79 10.23
N GLY A 217 19.57 11.47 10.50
CA GLY A 217 19.54 12.61 11.42
C GLY A 217 19.93 12.23 12.86
N LYS A 218 19.46 11.09 13.38
CA LYS A 218 19.86 10.57 14.71
C LYS A 218 21.35 10.27 14.81
N ASN A 219 21.98 9.92 13.68
CA ASN A 219 23.42 9.65 13.62
C ASN A 219 24.26 10.87 13.21
N GLY A 220 23.69 12.08 13.31
CA GLY A 220 24.41 13.33 13.14
C GLY A 220 24.63 13.77 11.69
N VAL A 221 23.93 13.16 10.72
CA VAL A 221 23.96 13.62 9.33
C VAL A 221 23.03 14.83 9.17
N ASP A 222 23.56 15.97 8.70
CA ASP A 222 22.71 17.13 8.35
C ASP A 222 22.04 16.91 7.00
N LEU A 223 20.76 16.54 7.04
CA LEU A 223 19.97 16.24 5.85
C LEU A 223 19.87 17.40 4.85
N ARG A 224 20.04 18.65 5.31
CA ARG A 224 19.99 19.85 4.44
C ARG A 224 21.22 19.98 3.56
N GLN A 225 22.32 19.31 3.93
CA GLN A 225 23.57 19.31 3.15
C GLN A 225 23.63 18.15 2.14
N LEU A 226 22.68 17.21 2.20
CA LEU A 226 22.61 16.15 1.20
C LEU A 226 22.15 16.70 -0.14
N SER A 227 22.89 16.40 -1.20
CA SER A 227 22.55 16.81 -2.57
C SER A 227 21.48 15.89 -3.13
N ILE A 228 20.21 16.35 -3.15
CA ILE A 228 19.12 15.62 -3.80
C ILE A 228 19.04 16.06 -5.26
N GLU A 229 19.45 15.18 -6.15
CA GLU A 229 19.44 15.43 -7.60
C GLU A 229 18.02 15.19 -8.19
N MET A 230 17.30 14.17 -7.65
CA MET A 230 16.02 13.75 -8.21
C MET A 230 15.13 13.13 -7.14
N GLU A 231 13.82 13.45 -7.19
CA GLU A 231 12.78 12.75 -6.46
C GLU A 231 11.91 11.92 -7.42
N LEU A 232 11.73 10.64 -7.12
CA LEU A 232 10.93 9.70 -7.91
C LEU A 232 9.93 8.99 -6.99
N ASN A 233 8.77 8.60 -7.54
CA ASN A 233 7.71 7.92 -6.80
C ASN A 233 7.69 6.40 -6.99
N SER A 234 8.72 5.84 -7.64
CA SER A 234 8.81 4.42 -7.96
C SER A 234 10.19 3.88 -7.61
N ILE A 235 10.24 2.78 -6.83
CA ILE A 235 11.48 2.08 -6.49
C ILE A 235 12.18 1.57 -7.74
N GLU A 236 11.45 1.04 -8.72
CA GLU A 236 12.01 0.59 -9.99
C GLU A 236 12.64 1.73 -10.80
N ALA A 237 11.99 2.92 -10.80
CA ALA A 237 12.57 4.08 -11.45
C ALA A 237 13.87 4.54 -10.76
N ILE A 238 13.94 4.49 -9.43
CA ILE A 238 15.16 4.81 -8.67
C ILE A 238 16.26 3.78 -8.99
N LYS A 239 15.96 2.48 -8.99
CA LYS A 239 16.91 1.42 -9.37
C LYS A 239 17.52 1.68 -10.74
N ASN A 240 16.67 1.94 -11.73
CA ASN A 240 17.12 2.23 -13.11
C ASN A 240 17.96 3.51 -13.19
N ALA A 241 17.61 4.55 -12.42
CA ALA A 241 18.38 5.79 -12.39
C ALA A 241 19.77 5.59 -11.75
N VAL A 242 19.86 4.79 -10.67
CA VAL A 242 21.17 4.41 -10.08
C VAL A 242 22.00 3.61 -11.09
N GLN A 243 21.42 2.60 -11.75
CA GLN A 243 22.12 1.82 -12.79
C GLN A 243 22.63 2.69 -13.95
N ALA A 244 21.85 3.72 -14.32
CA ALA A 244 22.24 4.69 -15.34
C ALA A 244 23.33 5.68 -14.89
N GLY A 245 23.81 5.59 -13.65
CA GLY A 245 24.86 6.46 -13.14
C GLY A 245 24.39 7.85 -12.69
N LEU A 246 23.09 8.07 -12.53
CA LEU A 246 22.54 9.38 -12.17
C LEU A 246 22.77 9.76 -10.70
N GLY A 247 23.09 8.78 -9.83
CA GLY A 247 23.37 9.05 -8.43
C GLY A 247 23.29 7.83 -7.53
N ALA A 248 23.29 8.06 -6.23
CA ALA A 248 23.16 7.08 -5.16
C ALA A 248 21.73 7.03 -4.64
N ALA A 249 21.32 5.93 -4.03
CA ALA A 249 20.02 5.82 -3.39
C ALA A 249 20.08 4.91 -2.15
N PHE A 250 19.14 5.11 -1.23
CA PHE A 250 18.85 4.13 -0.19
C PHE A 250 17.67 3.25 -0.63
N LEU A 251 17.92 1.96 -0.73
CA LEU A 251 16.92 0.98 -1.20
C LEU A 251 16.89 -0.25 -0.28
N SER A 252 15.72 -0.86 -0.18
CA SER A 252 15.56 -2.15 0.51
C SER A 252 16.40 -3.22 -0.17
N LEU A 253 17.15 -4.02 0.61
CA LEU A 253 17.92 -5.15 0.09
C LEU A 253 17.02 -6.14 -0.68
N THR A 254 15.81 -6.36 -0.21
CA THR A 254 14.82 -7.19 -0.90
C THR A 254 14.49 -6.69 -2.31
N ALA A 255 14.55 -5.36 -2.52
CA ALA A 255 14.23 -4.76 -3.81
C ALA A 255 15.39 -4.83 -4.83
N ILE A 256 16.62 -4.99 -4.36
CA ILE A 256 17.84 -4.88 -5.18
C ILE A 256 18.64 -6.19 -5.27
N GLU A 257 18.11 -7.30 -4.75
CA GLU A 257 18.78 -8.61 -4.73
C GLU A 257 19.34 -8.99 -6.11
N LYS A 258 18.52 -8.84 -7.15
CA LYS A 258 18.90 -9.19 -8.52
C LYS A 258 20.01 -8.30 -9.06
N GLU A 259 19.89 -7.00 -8.86
CA GLU A 259 20.86 -6.01 -9.34
C GLU A 259 22.22 -6.17 -8.67
N LEU A 260 22.24 -6.52 -7.37
CA LEU A 260 23.47 -6.86 -6.66
C LEU A 260 24.11 -8.14 -7.23
N GLN A 261 23.30 -9.19 -7.47
CA GLN A 261 23.79 -10.44 -8.09
C GLN A 261 24.32 -10.22 -9.50
N MET A 262 23.70 -9.35 -10.28
CA MET A 262 24.14 -8.98 -11.63
C MET A 262 25.37 -8.05 -11.60
N GLY A 263 25.72 -7.48 -10.44
CA GLY A 263 26.85 -6.57 -10.29
C GLY A 263 26.68 -5.22 -10.99
N VAL A 264 25.44 -4.80 -11.30
CA VAL A 264 25.16 -3.50 -11.96
C VAL A 264 25.08 -2.34 -10.98
N ILE A 265 24.82 -2.63 -9.70
CA ILE A 265 24.92 -1.71 -8.58
C ILE A 265 25.74 -2.34 -7.46
N GLN A 266 26.29 -1.51 -6.58
CA GLN A 266 27.02 -1.94 -5.39
C GLN A 266 26.37 -1.41 -4.13
N ARG A 267 26.24 -2.28 -3.12
CA ARG A 267 25.93 -1.88 -1.74
C ARG A 267 27.20 -1.33 -1.10
N VAL A 268 27.08 -0.20 -0.42
CA VAL A 268 28.14 0.40 0.36
C VAL A 268 27.65 0.62 1.78
N ALA A 269 28.39 0.14 2.78
CA ALA A 269 28.07 0.40 4.17
C ALA A 269 28.47 1.84 4.54
N ILE A 270 27.79 2.40 5.54
CA ILE A 270 28.15 3.70 6.13
C ILE A 270 28.68 3.42 7.53
N GLU A 271 29.82 4.00 7.87
CA GLU A 271 30.45 3.79 9.17
C GLU A 271 29.52 4.16 10.33
N GLY A 272 29.21 3.17 11.18
CA GLY A 272 28.35 3.34 12.35
C GLY A 272 26.85 3.56 12.06
N ILE A 273 26.40 3.42 10.81
CA ILE A 273 24.98 3.63 10.43
C ILE A 273 24.42 2.41 9.73
N GLU A 274 23.47 1.77 10.37
CA GLU A 274 22.57 0.78 9.75
C GLU A 274 21.16 1.33 9.71
N ILE A 275 20.50 1.26 8.55
CA ILE A 275 19.12 1.71 8.41
C ILE A 275 18.24 0.47 8.27
N LYS A 276 17.46 0.20 9.30
CA LYS A 276 16.54 -0.93 9.36
C LYS A 276 15.14 -0.45 9.67
N ARG A 277 14.16 -1.18 9.15
CA ARG A 277 12.75 -0.98 9.48
C ARG A 277 12.06 -2.31 9.72
N MET A 278 11.04 -2.29 10.56
CA MET A 278 10.19 -3.45 10.77
C MET A 278 9.10 -3.50 9.69
N LEU A 279 8.99 -4.63 9.00
CA LEU A 279 7.80 -4.98 8.24
C LEU A 279 6.77 -5.53 9.21
N CYS A 280 5.52 -5.10 9.08
CA CYS A 280 4.45 -5.53 9.95
C CYS A 280 3.33 -6.18 9.14
N GLN A 281 2.79 -7.27 9.69
CA GLN A 281 1.50 -7.80 9.30
C GLN A 281 0.42 -6.99 9.99
N ILE A 282 -0.58 -6.53 9.25
CA ILE A 282 -1.74 -5.83 9.80
C ILE A 282 -3.03 -6.52 9.36
N ARG A 283 -4.00 -6.58 10.27
CA ARG A 283 -5.36 -7.06 10.01
C ARG A 283 -6.37 -6.34 10.90
N ASN A 284 -7.62 -6.33 10.48
CA ASN A 284 -8.71 -5.83 11.34
C ASN A 284 -9.29 -7.02 12.14
N PRO A 285 -9.16 -7.04 13.49
CA PRO A 285 -9.61 -8.16 14.32
C PRO A 285 -11.13 -8.32 14.35
N ASN A 286 -11.89 -7.27 14.00
CA ASN A 286 -13.35 -7.25 14.01
C ASN A 286 -13.97 -7.70 12.68
N ARG A 287 -13.13 -8.18 11.73
CA ARG A 287 -13.58 -8.64 10.41
C ARG A 287 -13.53 -10.16 10.31
N TYR A 288 -14.34 -10.70 9.42
CA TYR A 288 -14.36 -12.13 9.15
C TYR A 288 -12.99 -12.62 8.68
N LEU A 289 -12.50 -13.67 9.31
CA LEU A 289 -11.25 -14.34 8.92
C LEU A 289 -11.62 -15.54 8.04
N SER A 290 -11.46 -15.40 6.72
CA SER A 290 -11.71 -16.50 5.79
C SER A 290 -10.70 -17.65 5.98
N LYS A 291 -11.10 -18.88 5.64
CA LYS A 291 -10.21 -20.05 5.66
C LYS A 291 -8.95 -19.82 4.83
N ALA A 292 -9.08 -19.15 3.69
CA ALA A 292 -7.96 -18.79 2.82
C ALA A 292 -6.99 -17.82 3.52
N THR A 293 -7.52 -16.81 4.24
CA THR A 293 -6.71 -15.86 5.02
C THR A 293 -6.03 -16.57 6.19
N GLU A 294 -6.74 -17.45 6.90
CA GLU A 294 -6.19 -18.23 8.01
C GLU A 294 -5.05 -19.13 7.53
N ALA A 295 -5.23 -19.88 6.44
CA ALA A 295 -4.20 -20.72 5.83
C ALA A 295 -3.00 -19.89 5.36
N PHE A 296 -3.21 -18.73 4.74
CA PHE A 296 -2.11 -17.85 4.33
C PHE A 296 -1.30 -17.35 5.53
N CYS A 297 -1.97 -16.89 6.59
CA CYS A 297 -1.32 -16.43 7.82
C CYS A 297 -0.60 -17.55 8.58
N GLY A 298 -1.20 -18.73 8.68
CA GLY A 298 -0.66 -19.84 9.47
C GLY A 298 0.41 -20.66 8.76
N GLU A 299 0.36 -20.74 7.44
CA GLU A 299 1.23 -21.66 6.71
C GLU A 299 2.26 -20.96 5.81
N ILE A 300 1.89 -19.84 5.19
CA ILE A 300 2.78 -19.16 4.22
C ILE A 300 3.62 -18.09 4.88
N LEU A 301 3.00 -17.20 5.66
CA LEU A 301 3.74 -16.11 6.29
C LEU A 301 4.91 -16.60 7.16
N PRO A 302 4.77 -17.67 8.00
CA PRO A 302 5.88 -18.17 8.81
C PRO A 302 7.08 -18.63 8.00
N MET A 303 6.87 -19.14 6.78
CA MET A 303 7.97 -19.66 5.93
C MET A 303 8.95 -18.56 5.47
N PHE A 304 8.55 -17.29 5.55
CA PHE A 304 9.35 -16.13 5.14
C PHE A 304 9.79 -15.26 6.32
N LYS A 305 9.33 -15.58 7.55
CA LYS A 305 9.59 -14.76 8.73
C LYS A 305 11.05 -14.86 9.21
N ASP A 306 11.63 -16.06 9.15
CA ASP A 306 12.99 -16.35 9.69
C ASP A 306 14.10 -16.31 8.63
N LYS A 307 13.73 -16.18 7.36
CA LYS A 307 14.71 -15.85 6.36
C LYS A 307 14.97 -14.37 6.51
N SER A 308 16.13 -14.00 7.08
CA SER A 308 16.72 -12.69 6.78
C SER A 308 16.46 -12.48 5.30
N LEU A 309 15.58 -11.52 4.99
CA LEU A 309 15.30 -11.18 3.60
C LEU A 309 16.67 -10.94 2.99
N PRO A 310 17.02 -11.64 1.90
CA PRO A 310 18.37 -11.69 1.39
C PRO A 310 18.91 -10.30 1.11
#